data_5204e207a49187861064acc49d3288fd
#
_entry.id   5204e207a49187861064acc49d3288fd
#
_cell.length_a   1.000
_cell.length_b   1.000
_cell.length_c   1.000
_cell.angle_alpha   90.00
_cell.angle_beta   90.00
_cell.angle_gamma   90.00
#
_symmetry.space_group_name_H-M   'P 1'
#
loop_
_entity.id
_entity.type
_entity.pdbx_description
1 polymer ?
#
loop_
_entity_poly.entity_id
_entity_poly.type
_entity_poly.pdbx_seq_one_letter_code
_entity_poly.pdbx_strand_id
1 'polypeptide(L)'
;MPLFAFFERLVAPYPDEVPRPAPPKLLPFLWACTRGMRPHLAVLTLLSASIAAFDAVLFAFMGRIVDWLAAVPPGELWARHGSTLTIFAAVLVGTLAITLSWAVLRFNVLAGNFPMRLRWLFHRQLLGQSLSFYQDEFAGRIATKLMQTALAVRDVWFIGADILVYVAVYFLTLVGVLATFNLWLLAPFFGWLTLYILTLWYFVPKLATIAQQQADARSLMTGRITDAYTNIATVKLFSHTHREAAYARAAMGDFMSTAYQQMRLVTMVDQINQALSVMLIGSTMALSLWLWSNGQVGAGAVAAASAMGLRLNGIAHWIMWELASMFEHIGTVADGIGILSKHHSVVDRPDATTLTVPRGEV
;
A
#
# COMPACT_ATOMS: atom_id res chain seq x y z
N MET A 1 25.22 10.24 -8.23
CA MET A 1 24.78 10.06 -9.63
C MET A 1 23.97 11.29 -10.05
N PRO A 2 24.44 12.15 -10.96
CA PRO A 2 23.80 13.43 -11.26
C PRO A 2 22.38 13.31 -11.85
N LEU A 3 22.10 12.20 -12.56
CA LEU A 3 20.80 11.97 -13.17
C LEU A 3 19.67 11.84 -12.12
N PHE A 4 19.88 11.08 -11.04
CA PHE A 4 18.89 10.91 -9.98
C PHE A 4 18.67 12.20 -9.18
N ALA A 5 19.72 13.00 -8.97
CA ALA A 5 19.61 14.29 -8.29
C ALA A 5 18.66 15.28 -9.00
N PHE A 6 18.50 15.17 -10.32
CA PHE A 6 17.50 15.95 -11.06
C PHE A 6 16.07 15.53 -10.64
N PHE A 7 15.79 14.24 -10.60
CA PHE A 7 14.46 13.74 -10.24
C PHE A 7 14.11 14.01 -8.76
N GLU A 8 15.10 13.89 -7.86
CA GLU A 8 14.94 14.19 -6.44
C GLU A 8 14.53 15.65 -6.17
N ARG A 9 14.89 16.58 -7.07
CA ARG A 9 14.56 18.01 -6.97
C ARG A 9 13.21 18.39 -7.57
N LEU A 10 12.51 17.47 -8.24
CA LEU A 10 11.19 17.76 -8.84
C LEU A 10 10.14 18.11 -7.80
N VAL A 11 10.32 17.66 -6.58
CA VAL A 11 9.44 17.96 -5.45
C VAL A 11 10.26 18.60 -4.34
N ALA A 12 9.90 19.84 -3.97
CA ALA A 12 10.52 20.52 -2.84
C ALA A 12 10.03 19.89 -1.51
N PRO A 13 10.93 19.28 -0.70
CA PRO A 13 10.55 18.71 0.60
C PRO A 13 10.25 19.79 1.64
N TYR A 14 10.72 21.02 1.47
CA TYR A 14 10.58 22.14 2.40
C TYR A 14 9.92 23.35 1.73
N PRO A 15 8.61 23.33 1.43
CA PRO A 15 7.94 24.45 0.80
C PRO A 15 7.75 25.63 1.76
N ASP A 16 7.76 26.84 1.20
CA ASP A 16 7.50 28.07 1.96
C ASP A 16 6.00 28.36 2.17
N GLU A 17 5.14 27.47 1.68
CA GLU A 17 3.67 27.58 1.84
C GLU A 17 3.29 27.76 3.31
N VAL A 18 2.34 28.66 3.57
CA VAL A 18 1.77 28.82 4.91
C VAL A 18 0.97 27.55 5.27
N PRO A 19 1.27 26.91 6.42
CA PRO A 19 0.51 25.76 6.86
C PRO A 19 -0.95 26.13 7.05
N ARG A 20 -1.85 25.26 6.60
CA ARG A 20 -3.28 25.43 6.82
C ARG A 20 -3.76 24.37 7.83
N PRO A 21 -4.73 24.70 8.69
CA PRO A 21 -5.32 23.73 9.59
C PRO A 21 -5.79 22.51 8.80
N ALA A 22 -5.43 21.35 9.27
CA ALA A 22 -5.78 20.09 8.63
C ALA A 22 -7.26 19.76 8.89
N PRO A 23 -8.02 19.27 7.89
CA PRO A 23 -9.40 18.85 8.10
C PRO A 23 -9.50 17.72 9.14
N PRO A 24 -10.57 17.72 10.00
CA PRO A 24 -10.70 16.71 11.06
C PRO A 24 -11.23 15.35 10.57
N LYS A 25 -11.68 15.24 9.33
CA LYS A 25 -12.18 13.99 8.74
C LYS A 25 -11.11 13.32 7.88
N LEU A 26 -11.05 12.00 7.92
CA LEU A 26 -10.00 11.19 7.27
C LEU A 26 -9.82 11.49 5.76
N LEU A 27 -10.87 11.36 4.96
CA LEU A 27 -10.77 11.56 3.51
C LEU A 27 -10.40 13.00 3.12
N PRO A 28 -11.03 14.06 3.69
CA PRO A 28 -10.60 15.43 3.46
C PRO A 28 -9.15 15.69 3.92
N PHE A 29 -8.71 15.08 5.04
CA PHE A 29 -7.33 15.18 5.52
C PHE A 29 -6.35 14.59 4.52
N LEU A 30 -6.57 13.33 4.11
CA LEU A 30 -5.74 12.66 3.11
C LEU A 30 -5.66 13.47 1.81
N TRP A 31 -6.81 14.02 1.35
CA TRP A 31 -6.85 14.86 0.16
C TRP A 31 -6.12 16.19 0.32
N ALA A 32 -6.19 16.82 1.49
CA ALA A 32 -5.44 18.04 1.79
C ALA A 32 -3.92 17.79 1.78
N CYS A 33 -3.48 16.63 2.30
CA CYS A 33 -2.07 16.23 2.32
C CYS A 33 -1.46 16.04 0.92
N THR A 34 -2.26 15.81 -0.13
CA THR A 34 -1.75 15.70 -1.51
C THR A 34 -1.47 17.04 -2.19
N ARG A 35 -1.75 18.15 -1.51
CA ARG A 35 -1.56 19.48 -2.12
C ARG A 35 -0.10 19.67 -2.56
N GLY A 36 0.10 20.09 -3.82
CA GLY A 36 1.42 20.15 -4.44
C GLY A 36 1.98 18.81 -4.97
N MET A 37 1.34 17.66 -4.60
CA MET A 37 1.76 16.33 -5.05
C MET A 37 0.79 15.70 -6.07
N ARG A 38 -0.40 16.28 -6.24
CA ARG A 38 -1.49 15.74 -7.08
C ARG A 38 -1.04 15.36 -8.51
N PRO A 39 -0.31 16.22 -9.25
CA PRO A 39 0.11 15.83 -10.61
C PRO A 39 1.05 14.63 -10.59
N HIS A 40 1.96 14.53 -9.63
CA HIS A 40 2.89 13.41 -9.50
C HIS A 40 2.18 12.11 -9.13
N LEU A 41 1.20 12.17 -8.23
CA LEU A 41 0.35 11.02 -7.89
C LEU A 41 -0.51 10.59 -9.08
N ALA A 42 -1.08 11.54 -9.84
CA ALA A 42 -1.86 11.22 -11.05
C ALA A 42 -1.00 10.53 -12.12
N VAL A 43 0.23 11.00 -12.34
CA VAL A 43 1.18 10.35 -13.26
C VAL A 43 1.57 8.96 -12.76
N LEU A 44 1.82 8.80 -11.45
CA LEU A 44 2.10 7.49 -10.85
C LEU A 44 0.95 6.51 -11.11
N THR A 45 -0.28 6.94 -10.83
CA THR A 45 -1.49 6.16 -11.07
C THR A 45 -1.65 5.75 -12.54
N LEU A 46 -1.39 6.68 -13.47
CA LEU A 46 -1.47 6.42 -14.91
C LEU A 46 -0.40 5.41 -15.36
N LEU A 47 0.83 5.55 -14.86
CA LEU A 47 1.91 4.59 -15.16
C LEU A 47 1.59 3.20 -14.62
N SER A 48 1.10 3.09 -13.38
CA SER A 48 0.64 1.81 -12.80
C SER A 48 -0.48 1.18 -13.59
N ALA A 49 -1.48 1.96 -13.99
CA ALA A 49 -2.58 1.50 -14.83
C ALA A 49 -2.08 0.99 -16.19
N SER A 50 -1.12 1.70 -16.80
CA SER A 50 -0.53 1.31 -18.08
C SER A 50 0.26 0.00 -17.96
N ILE A 51 1.04 -0.18 -16.89
CA ILE A 51 1.78 -1.41 -16.62
C ILE A 51 0.80 -2.58 -16.43
N ALA A 52 -0.27 -2.36 -15.64
CA ALA A 52 -1.27 -3.38 -15.38
C ALA A 52 -2.01 -3.85 -16.64
N ALA A 53 -2.43 -2.89 -17.49
CA ALA A 53 -3.08 -3.19 -18.76
C ALA A 53 -2.14 -3.97 -19.68
N PHE A 54 -0.89 -3.54 -19.77
CA PHE A 54 0.12 -4.23 -20.57
C PHE A 54 0.36 -5.67 -20.08
N ASP A 55 0.55 -5.86 -18.76
CA ASP A 55 0.75 -7.19 -18.17
C ASP A 55 -0.40 -8.15 -18.52
N ALA A 56 -1.64 -7.68 -18.52
CA ALA A 56 -2.79 -8.51 -18.88
C ALA A 56 -2.83 -8.81 -20.41
N VAL A 57 -2.56 -7.82 -21.26
CA VAL A 57 -2.53 -7.97 -22.73
C VAL A 57 -1.38 -8.89 -23.17
N LEU A 58 -0.27 -8.91 -22.43
CA LEU A 58 0.85 -9.81 -22.70
C LEU A 58 0.41 -11.28 -22.73
N PHE A 59 -0.43 -11.71 -21.80
CA PHE A 59 -0.96 -13.09 -21.80
C PHE A 59 -1.87 -13.39 -22.97
N ALA A 60 -2.68 -12.40 -23.41
CA ALA A 60 -3.47 -12.53 -24.62
C ALA A 60 -2.58 -12.75 -25.85
N PHE A 61 -1.48 -12.02 -25.93
CA PHE A 61 -0.53 -12.16 -27.04
C PHE A 61 0.17 -13.51 -27.02
N MET A 62 0.57 -13.98 -25.82
CA MET A 62 1.12 -15.35 -25.68
C MET A 62 0.13 -16.41 -26.18
N GLY A 63 -1.16 -16.26 -25.87
CA GLY A 63 -2.21 -17.14 -26.42
C GLY A 63 -2.23 -17.12 -27.94
N ARG A 64 -2.16 -15.94 -28.59
CA ARG A 64 -2.10 -15.83 -30.05
C ARG A 64 -0.87 -16.52 -30.64
N ILE A 65 0.30 -16.41 -29.98
CA ILE A 65 1.50 -17.14 -30.41
C ILE A 65 1.25 -18.66 -30.39
N VAL A 66 0.61 -19.19 -29.36
CA VAL A 66 0.27 -20.63 -29.29
C VAL A 66 -0.65 -21.04 -30.45
N ASP A 67 -1.67 -20.23 -30.77
CA ASP A 67 -2.56 -20.50 -31.92
C ASP A 67 -1.78 -20.46 -33.26
N TRP A 68 -0.85 -19.52 -33.44
CA TRP A 68 -0.03 -19.46 -34.64
C TRP A 68 0.91 -20.65 -34.76
N LEU A 69 1.54 -21.10 -33.65
CA LEU A 69 2.40 -22.28 -33.64
C LEU A 69 1.63 -23.57 -33.99
N ALA A 70 0.34 -23.64 -33.66
CA ALA A 70 -0.52 -24.76 -33.99
C ALA A 70 -1.00 -24.73 -35.46
N ALA A 71 -1.07 -23.54 -36.08
CA ALA A 71 -1.67 -23.36 -37.41
C ALA A 71 -0.67 -23.17 -38.54
N VAL A 72 0.59 -22.74 -38.24
CA VAL A 72 1.58 -22.32 -39.24
C VAL A 72 2.82 -23.22 -39.19
N PRO A 73 3.32 -23.73 -40.33
CA PRO A 73 4.58 -24.45 -40.37
C PRO A 73 5.75 -23.60 -39.86
N PRO A 74 6.74 -24.20 -39.15
CA PRO A 74 7.83 -23.44 -38.50
C PRO A 74 8.60 -22.49 -39.45
N GLY A 75 8.79 -22.83 -40.69
CA GLY A 75 9.52 -22.01 -41.67
C GLY A 75 8.74 -20.78 -42.17
N GLU A 76 7.43 -20.74 -42.01
CA GLU A 76 6.57 -19.66 -42.51
C GLU A 76 6.15 -18.66 -41.47
N LEU A 77 6.45 -18.88 -40.20
CA LEU A 77 5.99 -18.02 -39.08
C LEU A 77 6.40 -16.55 -39.27
N TRP A 78 7.66 -16.32 -39.62
CA TRP A 78 8.18 -14.96 -39.86
C TRP A 78 7.57 -14.31 -41.11
N ALA A 79 7.34 -15.06 -42.16
CA ALA A 79 6.73 -14.52 -43.37
C ALA A 79 5.27 -14.07 -43.14
N ARG A 80 4.53 -14.81 -42.29
CA ARG A 80 3.11 -14.52 -42.01
C ARG A 80 2.88 -13.54 -40.88
N HIS A 81 3.68 -13.61 -39.81
CA HIS A 81 3.46 -12.87 -38.57
C HIS A 81 4.65 -12.00 -38.11
N GLY A 82 5.70 -11.87 -38.93
CA GLY A 82 6.93 -11.15 -38.57
C GLY A 82 6.70 -9.69 -38.18
N SER A 83 5.81 -8.96 -38.88
CA SER A 83 5.45 -7.58 -38.53
C SER A 83 4.80 -7.48 -37.15
N THR A 84 3.89 -8.40 -36.83
CA THR A 84 3.21 -8.41 -35.52
C THR A 84 4.18 -8.78 -34.40
N LEU A 85 5.10 -9.73 -34.65
CA LEU A 85 6.15 -10.11 -33.69
C LEU A 85 7.13 -8.95 -33.44
N THR A 86 7.53 -8.21 -34.49
CA THR A 86 8.40 -7.04 -34.34
C THR A 86 7.73 -5.89 -33.60
N ILE A 87 6.46 -5.62 -33.86
CA ILE A 87 5.68 -4.63 -33.11
C ILE A 87 5.59 -5.04 -31.64
N PHE A 88 5.30 -6.31 -31.37
CA PHE A 88 5.25 -6.81 -30.00
C PHE A 88 6.59 -6.70 -29.27
N ALA A 89 7.70 -7.04 -29.94
CA ALA A 89 9.04 -6.85 -29.37
C ALA A 89 9.33 -5.37 -29.08
N ALA A 90 8.92 -4.46 -29.97
CA ALA A 90 9.06 -3.02 -29.75
C ALA A 90 8.23 -2.54 -28.56
N VAL A 91 7.00 -3.05 -28.42
CA VAL A 91 6.13 -2.74 -27.25
C VAL A 91 6.75 -3.28 -25.96
N LEU A 92 7.28 -4.50 -25.97
CA LEU A 92 8.02 -5.06 -24.81
C LEU A 92 9.20 -4.18 -24.38
N VAL A 93 9.99 -3.68 -25.33
CA VAL A 93 11.07 -2.72 -25.02
C VAL A 93 10.51 -1.41 -24.49
N GLY A 94 9.39 -0.94 -25.04
CA GLY A 94 8.71 0.28 -24.58
C GLY A 94 8.22 0.19 -23.12
N THR A 95 7.82 -0.99 -22.66
CA THR A 95 7.42 -1.17 -21.25
C THR A 95 8.57 -0.97 -20.27
N LEU A 96 9.82 -1.22 -20.68
CA LEU A 96 10.98 -0.91 -19.84
C LEU A 96 11.07 0.59 -19.53
N ALA A 97 10.73 1.45 -20.50
CA ALA A 97 10.70 2.89 -20.29
C ALA A 97 9.58 3.31 -19.33
N ILE A 98 8.39 2.68 -19.44
CA ILE A 98 7.24 2.94 -18.55
C ILE A 98 7.56 2.48 -17.12
N THR A 99 8.09 1.28 -16.94
CA THR A 99 8.44 0.73 -15.63
C THR A 99 9.59 1.51 -14.99
N LEU A 100 10.59 1.94 -15.76
CA LEU A 100 11.65 2.81 -15.28
C LEU A 100 11.09 4.16 -14.82
N SER A 101 10.21 4.78 -15.62
CA SER A 101 9.56 6.05 -15.27
C SER A 101 8.74 5.92 -13.99
N TRP A 102 7.98 4.84 -13.84
CA TRP A 102 7.25 4.53 -12.62
C TRP A 102 8.19 4.37 -11.42
N ALA A 103 9.27 3.59 -11.57
CA ALA A 103 10.24 3.36 -10.50
C ALA A 103 10.92 4.66 -10.05
N VAL A 104 11.38 5.49 -11.00
CA VAL A 104 11.98 6.79 -10.71
C VAL A 104 10.98 7.71 -10.00
N LEU A 105 9.75 7.81 -10.50
CA LEU A 105 8.72 8.65 -9.88
C LEU A 105 8.37 8.17 -8.47
N ARG A 106 8.17 6.87 -8.29
CA ARG A 106 7.82 6.28 -7.00
C ARG A 106 8.94 6.41 -5.97
N PHE A 107 10.15 5.99 -6.32
CA PHE A 107 11.24 5.85 -5.36
C PHE A 107 12.08 7.13 -5.22
N ASN A 108 12.43 7.79 -6.33
CA ASN A 108 13.32 8.95 -6.28
C ASN A 108 12.57 10.27 -6.08
N VAL A 109 11.34 10.41 -6.62
CA VAL A 109 10.58 11.66 -6.50
C VAL A 109 9.67 11.66 -5.27
N LEU A 110 8.89 10.60 -5.05
CA LEU A 110 7.81 10.61 -4.06
C LEU A 110 8.18 9.96 -2.72
N ALA A 111 8.86 8.81 -2.70
CA ALA A 111 9.03 8.01 -1.49
C ALA A 111 9.68 8.76 -0.32
N GLY A 112 10.67 9.61 -0.60
CA GLY A 112 11.35 10.45 0.40
C GLY A 112 10.72 11.83 0.55
N ASN A 113 10.47 12.52 -0.56
CA ASN A 113 10.06 13.91 -0.54
C ASN A 113 8.62 14.11 -0.05
N PHE A 114 7.69 13.20 -0.38
CA PHE A 114 6.30 13.34 0.04
C PHE A 114 6.14 13.31 1.57
N PRO A 115 6.63 12.30 2.31
CA PRO A 115 6.55 12.33 3.77
C PRO A 115 7.40 13.44 4.40
N MET A 116 8.54 13.83 3.81
CA MET A 116 9.35 14.92 4.32
C MET A 116 8.63 16.27 4.20
N ARG A 117 7.97 16.52 3.05
CA ARG A 117 7.12 17.69 2.85
C ARG A 117 5.99 17.76 3.88
N LEU A 118 5.32 16.62 4.16
CA LEU A 118 4.26 16.58 5.19
C LEU A 118 4.82 16.83 6.59
N ARG A 119 5.97 16.23 6.93
CA ARG A 119 6.64 16.48 8.23
C ARG A 119 6.96 17.96 8.41
N TRP A 120 7.46 18.61 7.37
CA TRP A 120 7.75 20.03 7.40
C TRP A 120 6.50 20.88 7.60
N LEU A 121 5.44 20.64 6.84
CA LEU A 121 4.16 21.36 6.96
C LEU A 121 3.50 21.13 8.33
N PHE A 122 3.47 19.89 8.81
CA PHE A 122 2.94 19.55 10.11
C PHE A 122 3.76 20.17 11.24
N HIS A 123 5.08 20.17 11.14
CA HIS A 123 5.94 20.82 12.11
C HIS A 123 5.66 22.32 12.21
N ARG A 124 5.60 23.01 11.07
CA ARG A 124 5.26 24.45 11.04
C ARG A 124 3.86 24.73 11.58
N GLN A 125 2.87 23.86 11.29
CA GLN A 125 1.52 23.93 11.82
C GLN A 125 1.52 23.84 13.35
N LEU A 126 2.27 22.88 13.88
CA LEU A 126 2.36 22.68 15.33
C LEU A 126 3.12 23.82 16.01
N LEU A 127 4.20 24.35 15.44
CA LEU A 127 4.91 25.51 16.01
C LEU A 127 4.02 26.75 16.19
N GLY A 128 2.92 26.87 15.41
CA GLY A 128 1.92 27.91 15.58
C GLY A 128 0.92 27.67 16.70
N GLN A 129 0.98 26.54 17.43
CA GLN A 129 0.07 26.23 18.53
C GLN A 129 0.41 27.06 19.79
N SER A 130 -0.60 27.26 20.64
CA SER A 130 -0.47 27.99 21.90
C SER A 130 0.35 27.23 22.95
N LEU A 131 0.85 27.93 23.96
CA LEU A 131 1.57 27.32 25.09
C LEU A 131 0.71 26.28 25.84
N SER A 132 -0.61 26.57 25.98
CA SER A 132 -1.54 25.64 26.64
C SER A 132 -1.62 24.29 25.94
N PHE A 133 -1.57 24.26 24.59
CA PHE A 133 -1.51 23.02 23.84
C PHE A 133 -0.31 22.15 24.24
N TYR A 134 0.87 22.75 24.44
CA TYR A 134 2.09 22.04 24.83
C TYR A 134 2.14 21.66 26.31
N GLN A 135 1.35 22.32 27.17
CA GLN A 135 1.22 21.93 28.58
C GLN A 135 0.34 20.68 28.74
N ASP A 136 -0.63 20.49 27.83
CA ASP A 136 -1.55 19.35 27.86
C ASP A 136 -1.02 18.11 27.11
N GLU A 137 0.02 18.25 26.27
CA GLU A 137 0.53 17.19 25.40
C GLU A 137 2.02 16.90 25.66
N PHE A 138 2.39 15.64 25.73
CA PHE A 138 3.80 15.25 25.85
C PHE A 138 4.55 15.49 24.54
N ALA A 139 5.68 16.20 24.59
CA ALA A 139 6.49 16.55 23.43
C ALA A 139 6.91 15.31 22.58
N GLY A 140 7.29 14.22 23.25
CA GLY A 140 7.62 12.95 22.58
C GLY A 140 6.44 12.36 21.82
N ARG A 141 5.21 12.45 22.35
CA ARG A 141 3.99 11.98 21.67
C ARG A 141 3.68 12.81 20.45
N ILE A 142 3.82 14.14 20.54
CA ILE A 142 3.64 15.06 19.40
C ILE A 142 4.62 14.71 18.28
N ALA A 143 5.90 14.60 18.62
CA ALA A 143 6.95 14.28 17.65
C ALA A 143 6.73 12.92 16.96
N THR A 144 6.39 11.89 17.73
CA THR A 144 6.12 10.54 17.21
C THR A 144 4.92 10.56 16.26
N LYS A 145 3.79 11.17 16.67
CA LYS A 145 2.59 11.27 15.82
C LYS A 145 2.86 12.04 14.53
N LEU A 146 3.57 13.16 14.59
CA LEU A 146 3.96 13.92 13.41
C LEU A 146 4.75 13.04 12.42
N MET A 147 5.78 12.35 12.92
CA MET A 147 6.67 11.54 12.08
C MET A 147 5.96 10.35 11.45
N GLN A 148 5.13 9.65 12.23
CA GLN A 148 4.41 8.46 11.78
C GLN A 148 3.25 8.80 10.85
N THR A 149 2.47 9.85 11.15
CA THR A 149 1.34 10.27 10.31
C THR A 149 1.79 10.64 8.90
N ALA A 150 2.92 11.35 8.76
CA ALA A 150 3.45 11.73 7.46
C ALA A 150 3.82 10.51 6.60
N LEU A 151 4.39 9.46 7.20
CA LEU A 151 4.68 8.19 6.51
C LEU A 151 3.40 7.45 6.16
N ALA A 152 2.49 7.33 7.13
CA ALA A 152 1.23 6.62 6.92
C ALA A 152 0.37 7.26 5.81
N VAL A 153 0.33 8.60 5.71
CA VAL A 153 -0.35 9.29 4.58
C VAL A 153 0.27 8.90 3.24
N ARG A 154 1.61 8.87 3.12
CA ARG A 154 2.28 8.42 1.89
C ARG A 154 1.87 6.99 1.55
N ASP A 155 1.91 6.08 2.53
CA ASP A 155 1.66 4.66 2.30
C ASP A 155 0.20 4.39 1.93
N VAL A 156 -0.77 5.08 2.55
CA VAL A 156 -2.18 5.04 2.14
C VAL A 156 -2.33 5.46 0.66
N TRP A 157 -1.64 6.52 0.23
CA TRP A 157 -1.69 6.97 -1.16
C TRP A 157 -0.98 6.00 -2.12
N PHE A 158 0.14 5.42 -1.73
CA PHE A 158 0.83 4.42 -2.55
C PHE A 158 -0.01 3.15 -2.69
N ILE A 159 -0.63 2.67 -1.62
CA ILE A 159 -1.51 1.51 -1.72
C ILE A 159 -2.75 1.86 -2.56
N GLY A 160 -3.40 3.01 -2.29
CA GLY A 160 -4.64 3.39 -2.97
C GLY A 160 -4.46 3.75 -4.44
N ALA A 161 -3.56 4.68 -4.75
CA ALA A 161 -3.42 5.27 -6.09
C ALA A 161 -2.45 4.51 -7.01
N ASP A 162 -1.63 3.62 -6.49
CA ASP A 162 -0.68 2.82 -7.25
C ASP A 162 -1.11 1.34 -7.24
N ILE A 163 -1.08 0.68 -6.08
CA ILE A 163 -1.30 -0.77 -5.98
C ILE A 163 -2.74 -1.18 -6.30
N LEU A 164 -3.74 -0.55 -5.66
CA LEU A 164 -5.14 -0.92 -5.91
C LEU A 164 -5.59 -0.56 -7.32
N VAL A 165 -5.07 0.53 -7.89
CA VAL A 165 -5.34 0.88 -9.29
C VAL A 165 -4.71 -0.15 -10.23
N TYR A 166 -3.45 -0.56 -10.00
CA TYR A 166 -2.82 -1.63 -10.76
C TYR A 166 -3.71 -2.88 -10.80
N VAL A 167 -4.18 -3.32 -9.64
CA VAL A 167 -5.00 -4.53 -9.54
C VAL A 167 -6.35 -4.38 -10.23
N ALA A 168 -7.04 -3.26 -10.02
CA ALA A 168 -8.32 -3.01 -10.65
C ALA A 168 -8.19 -2.99 -12.18
N VAL A 169 -7.20 -2.27 -12.72
CA VAL A 169 -6.96 -2.20 -14.18
C VAL A 169 -6.52 -3.54 -14.72
N TYR A 170 -5.64 -4.28 -14.02
CA TYR A 170 -5.27 -5.63 -14.42
C TYR A 170 -6.49 -6.55 -14.53
N PHE A 171 -7.36 -6.57 -13.52
CA PHE A 171 -8.56 -7.41 -13.52
C PHE A 171 -9.54 -6.98 -14.62
N LEU A 172 -9.80 -5.69 -14.81
CA LEU A 172 -10.66 -5.19 -15.87
C LEU A 172 -10.13 -5.54 -17.26
N THR A 173 -8.83 -5.41 -17.47
CA THR A 173 -8.19 -5.78 -18.75
C THR A 173 -8.26 -7.29 -18.98
N LEU A 174 -8.01 -8.09 -17.94
CA LEU A 174 -8.14 -9.55 -17.96
C LEU A 174 -9.57 -9.94 -18.36
N VAL A 175 -10.59 -9.35 -17.76
CA VAL A 175 -12.00 -9.57 -18.13
C VAL A 175 -12.24 -9.22 -19.60
N GLY A 176 -11.75 -8.06 -20.06
CA GLY A 176 -11.86 -7.66 -21.47
C GLY A 176 -11.20 -8.67 -22.41
N VAL A 177 -9.99 -9.13 -22.08
CA VAL A 177 -9.27 -10.12 -22.90
C VAL A 177 -9.98 -11.47 -22.94
N LEU A 178 -10.39 -12.02 -21.79
CA LEU A 178 -11.08 -13.32 -21.74
C LEU A 178 -12.43 -13.27 -22.47
N ALA A 179 -13.15 -12.16 -22.38
CA ALA A 179 -14.40 -11.95 -23.10
C ALA A 179 -14.23 -12.03 -24.64
N THR A 180 -13.05 -11.66 -25.18
CA THR A 180 -12.76 -11.82 -26.61
C THR A 180 -12.60 -13.28 -27.05
N PHE A 181 -12.24 -14.18 -26.13
CA PHE A 181 -12.15 -15.61 -26.42
C PHE A 181 -13.50 -16.29 -26.25
N ASN A 182 -14.08 -16.22 -25.05
CA ASN A 182 -15.40 -16.76 -24.74
C ASN A 182 -15.89 -16.23 -23.39
N LEU A 183 -17.15 -15.81 -23.31
CA LEU A 183 -17.74 -15.25 -22.07
C LEU A 183 -17.78 -16.26 -20.91
N TRP A 184 -17.89 -17.55 -21.18
CA TRP A 184 -17.89 -18.59 -20.15
C TRP A 184 -16.56 -18.64 -19.36
N LEU A 185 -15.45 -18.26 -20.01
CA LEU A 185 -14.14 -18.18 -19.32
C LEU A 185 -14.13 -17.17 -18.18
N LEU A 186 -15.06 -16.25 -18.11
CA LEU A 186 -15.18 -15.28 -17.02
C LEU A 186 -15.75 -15.91 -15.73
N ALA A 187 -16.52 -16.99 -15.83
CA ALA A 187 -17.21 -17.59 -14.69
C ALA A 187 -16.25 -17.99 -13.53
N PRO A 188 -15.13 -18.69 -13.77
CA PRO A 188 -14.17 -19.00 -12.72
C PRO A 188 -13.59 -17.75 -12.04
N PHE A 189 -13.28 -16.70 -12.80
CA PHE A 189 -12.67 -15.48 -12.29
C PHE A 189 -13.64 -14.66 -11.42
N PHE A 190 -14.89 -14.50 -11.83
CA PHE A 190 -15.90 -13.83 -11.01
C PHE A 190 -16.30 -14.65 -9.78
N GLY A 191 -16.42 -15.98 -9.91
CA GLY A 191 -16.63 -16.86 -8.77
C GLY A 191 -15.53 -16.74 -7.75
N TRP A 192 -14.28 -16.82 -8.20
CA TRP A 192 -13.11 -16.61 -7.36
C TRP A 192 -13.08 -15.21 -6.71
N LEU A 193 -13.31 -14.14 -7.48
CA LEU A 193 -13.32 -12.76 -6.98
C LEU A 193 -14.34 -12.58 -5.85
N THR A 194 -15.55 -13.14 -6.04
CA THR A 194 -16.62 -13.09 -5.03
C THR A 194 -16.16 -13.76 -3.73
N LEU A 195 -15.62 -14.97 -3.81
CA LEU A 195 -15.14 -15.71 -2.63
C LEU A 195 -13.93 -15.01 -1.98
N TYR A 196 -13.05 -14.43 -2.80
CA TYR A 196 -11.91 -13.66 -2.32
C TYR A 196 -12.35 -12.41 -1.55
N ILE A 197 -13.30 -11.64 -2.10
CA ILE A 197 -13.87 -10.46 -1.40
C ILE A 197 -14.54 -10.87 -0.08
N LEU A 198 -15.30 -11.96 -0.07
CA LEU A 198 -15.91 -12.49 1.15
C LEU A 198 -14.85 -12.88 2.20
N THR A 199 -13.75 -13.50 1.76
CA THR A 199 -12.62 -13.83 2.64
C THR A 199 -11.99 -12.58 3.23
N LEU A 200 -11.73 -11.55 2.41
CA LEU A 200 -11.19 -10.27 2.90
C LEU A 200 -12.16 -9.61 3.89
N TRP A 201 -13.43 -9.53 3.55
CA TRP A 201 -14.46 -8.92 4.40
C TRP A 201 -14.57 -9.58 5.77
N TYR A 202 -14.41 -10.92 5.83
CA TYR A 202 -14.47 -11.66 7.08
C TYR A 202 -13.19 -11.57 7.91
N PHE A 203 -12.01 -11.70 7.29
CA PHE A 203 -10.74 -11.85 8.01
C PHE A 203 -10.03 -10.53 8.29
N VAL A 204 -10.12 -9.53 7.42
CA VAL A 204 -9.39 -8.27 7.59
C VAL A 204 -9.77 -7.55 8.91
N PRO A 205 -11.05 -7.40 9.28
CA PRO A 205 -11.40 -6.79 10.58
C PRO A 205 -10.87 -7.58 11.78
N LYS A 206 -10.86 -8.92 11.69
CA LYS A 206 -10.33 -9.79 12.76
C LYS A 206 -8.83 -9.65 12.93
N LEU A 207 -8.10 -9.61 11.81
CA LEU A 207 -6.65 -9.36 11.82
C LEU A 207 -6.34 -7.98 12.41
N ALA A 208 -7.09 -6.95 12.06
CA ALA A 208 -6.91 -5.61 12.60
C ALA A 208 -7.14 -5.58 14.13
N THR A 209 -8.19 -6.26 14.63
CA THR A 209 -8.47 -6.33 16.08
C THR A 209 -7.34 -7.03 16.83
N ILE A 210 -6.85 -8.16 16.31
CA ILE A 210 -5.74 -8.90 16.96
C ILE A 210 -4.43 -8.12 16.88
N ALA A 211 -4.16 -7.43 15.76
CA ALA A 211 -3.00 -6.58 15.64
C ALA A 211 -2.99 -5.46 16.69
N GLN A 212 -4.15 -4.86 16.98
CA GLN A 212 -4.29 -3.88 18.05
C GLN A 212 -3.99 -4.50 19.43
N GLN A 213 -4.60 -5.65 19.75
CA GLN A 213 -4.34 -6.34 21.02
C GLN A 213 -2.86 -6.71 21.18
N GLN A 214 -2.20 -7.13 20.09
CA GLN A 214 -0.77 -7.41 20.10
C GLN A 214 0.07 -6.16 20.31
N ALA A 215 -0.32 -5.01 19.75
CA ALA A 215 0.36 -3.74 19.96
C ALA A 215 0.25 -3.29 21.43
N ASP A 216 -0.92 -3.45 22.06
CA ASP A 216 -1.16 -3.14 23.46
C ASP A 216 -0.32 -4.05 24.38
N ALA A 217 -0.31 -5.36 24.12
CA ALA A 217 0.51 -6.33 24.86
C ALA A 217 2.02 -6.06 24.70
N ARG A 218 2.45 -5.65 23.49
CA ARG A 218 3.85 -5.24 23.24
C ARG A 218 4.22 -4.00 24.03
N SER A 219 3.34 -2.99 24.06
CA SER A 219 3.55 -1.76 24.81
C SER A 219 3.68 -2.03 26.31
N LEU A 220 2.81 -2.90 26.85
CA LEU A 220 2.88 -3.32 28.26
C LEU A 220 4.18 -4.07 28.57
N MET A 221 4.57 -5.02 27.73
CA MET A 221 5.81 -5.77 27.85
C MET A 221 7.03 -4.82 27.84
N THR A 222 7.08 -3.92 26.86
CA THR A 222 8.16 -2.93 26.74
C THR A 222 8.19 -2.01 27.95
N GLY A 223 7.03 -1.53 28.42
CA GLY A 223 6.93 -0.69 29.62
C GLY A 223 7.51 -1.38 30.87
N ARG A 224 7.14 -2.63 31.14
CA ARG A 224 7.65 -3.40 32.28
C ARG A 224 9.19 -3.61 32.22
N ILE A 225 9.72 -3.91 31.03
CA ILE A 225 11.16 -4.11 30.84
C ILE A 225 11.91 -2.77 31.05
N THR A 226 11.38 -1.70 30.48
CA THR A 226 11.97 -0.35 30.63
C THR A 226 11.96 0.09 32.09
N ASP A 227 10.86 -0.15 32.81
CA ASP A 227 10.73 0.19 34.21
C ASP A 227 11.78 -0.54 35.10
N ALA A 228 11.94 -1.84 34.85
CA ALA A 228 12.97 -2.63 35.54
C ALA A 228 14.39 -2.09 35.28
N TYR A 229 14.72 -1.67 34.07
CA TYR A 229 16.03 -1.12 33.74
C TYR A 229 16.20 0.31 34.22
N THR A 230 15.19 1.13 34.23
CA THR A 230 15.22 2.48 34.79
C THR A 230 15.47 2.43 36.28
N ASN A 231 14.90 1.45 36.99
CA ASN A 231 15.03 1.26 38.42
C ASN A 231 16.05 0.16 38.79
N ILE A 232 17.02 -0.12 37.93
CA ILE A 232 17.94 -1.27 38.07
C ILE A 232 18.74 -1.24 39.39
N ALA A 233 19.08 -0.04 39.88
CA ALA A 233 19.77 0.12 41.16
C ALA A 233 18.93 -0.45 42.31
N THR A 234 17.63 -0.15 42.36
CA THR A 234 16.70 -0.66 43.36
C THR A 234 16.55 -2.18 43.26
N VAL A 235 16.37 -2.71 42.02
CA VAL A 235 16.27 -4.14 41.77
C VAL A 235 17.51 -4.90 42.27
N LYS A 236 18.69 -4.33 42.03
CA LYS A 236 19.97 -4.92 42.49
C LYS A 236 20.16 -4.81 44.00
N LEU A 237 19.84 -3.65 44.59
CA LEU A 237 20.01 -3.40 46.03
C LEU A 237 19.15 -4.36 46.87
N PHE A 238 17.92 -4.64 46.46
CA PHE A 238 16.99 -5.53 47.16
C PHE A 238 17.04 -6.98 46.70
N SER A 239 17.96 -7.35 45.80
CA SER A 239 18.13 -8.71 45.24
C SER A 239 16.85 -9.31 44.62
N HIS A 240 15.95 -8.47 44.07
CA HIS A 240 14.65 -8.87 43.51
C HIS A 240 14.73 -9.35 42.07
N THR A 241 15.89 -9.74 41.58
CA THR A 241 16.13 -10.14 40.18
C THR A 241 15.16 -11.25 39.71
N HIS A 242 14.89 -12.25 40.54
CA HIS A 242 13.96 -13.33 40.19
C HIS A 242 12.50 -12.86 40.09
N ARG A 243 12.08 -11.93 40.93
CA ARG A 243 10.72 -11.36 40.91
C ARG A 243 10.51 -10.50 39.69
N GLU A 244 11.47 -9.66 39.34
CA GLU A 244 11.44 -8.84 38.10
C GLU A 244 11.46 -9.70 36.85
N ALA A 245 12.26 -10.77 36.81
CA ALA A 245 12.27 -11.73 35.72
C ALA A 245 10.90 -12.43 35.55
N ALA A 246 10.25 -12.81 36.65
CA ALA A 246 8.93 -13.41 36.61
C ALA A 246 7.87 -12.41 36.11
N TYR A 247 7.97 -11.14 36.53
CA TYR A 247 7.07 -10.08 36.11
C TYR A 247 7.20 -9.76 34.62
N ALA A 248 8.43 -9.67 34.11
CA ALA A 248 8.70 -9.53 32.68
C ALA A 248 8.22 -10.74 31.88
N ARG A 249 8.46 -11.98 32.38
CA ARG A 249 8.01 -13.23 31.76
C ARG A 249 6.48 -13.30 31.61
N ALA A 250 5.74 -12.83 32.62
CA ALA A 250 4.28 -12.76 32.51
C ALA A 250 3.83 -11.86 31.34
N ALA A 251 4.40 -10.64 31.22
CA ALA A 251 4.08 -9.75 30.10
C ALA A 251 4.52 -10.32 28.73
N MET A 252 5.65 -11.00 28.67
CA MET A 252 6.09 -11.72 27.47
C MET A 252 5.13 -12.85 27.12
N GLY A 253 4.57 -13.56 28.11
CA GLY A 253 3.56 -14.59 27.92
C GLY A 253 2.25 -14.04 27.33
N ASP A 254 1.79 -12.90 27.85
CA ASP A 254 0.60 -12.20 27.34
C ASP A 254 0.81 -11.78 25.87
N PHE A 255 1.97 -11.17 25.57
CA PHE A 255 2.34 -10.84 24.19
C PHE A 255 2.39 -12.08 23.28
N MET A 256 2.99 -13.17 23.72
CA MET A 256 3.07 -14.42 22.95
C MET A 256 1.70 -15.03 22.71
N SER A 257 0.76 -14.92 23.65
CA SER A 257 -0.62 -15.42 23.46
C SER A 257 -1.33 -14.69 22.31
N THR A 258 -1.17 -13.36 22.21
CA THR A 258 -1.72 -12.56 21.11
C THR A 258 -1.01 -12.87 19.79
N ALA A 259 0.31 -13.04 19.82
CA ALA A 259 1.10 -13.43 18.66
C ALA A 259 0.65 -14.79 18.10
N TYR A 260 0.40 -15.79 18.96
CA TYR A 260 -0.13 -17.09 18.52
C TYR A 260 -1.53 -16.97 17.91
N GLN A 261 -2.40 -16.12 18.46
CA GLN A 261 -3.73 -15.88 17.87
C GLN A 261 -3.61 -15.26 16.48
N GLN A 262 -2.72 -14.26 16.31
CA GLN A 262 -2.45 -13.65 15.01
C GLN A 262 -1.92 -14.69 14.02
N MET A 263 -0.92 -15.49 14.40
CA MET A 263 -0.33 -16.49 13.49
C MET A 263 -1.34 -17.56 13.07
N ARG A 264 -2.24 -17.99 13.96
CA ARG A 264 -3.33 -18.92 13.61
C ARG A 264 -4.27 -18.33 12.56
N LEU A 265 -4.67 -17.05 12.72
CA LEU A 265 -5.50 -16.36 11.72
C LEU A 265 -4.77 -16.20 10.39
N VAL A 266 -3.51 -15.77 10.42
CA VAL A 266 -2.69 -15.65 9.21
C VAL A 266 -2.60 -16.99 8.48
N THR A 267 -2.33 -18.08 9.21
CA THR A 267 -2.31 -19.45 8.63
C THR A 267 -3.65 -19.81 7.99
N MET A 268 -4.78 -19.54 8.67
CA MET A 268 -6.12 -19.84 8.12
C MET A 268 -6.38 -19.05 6.82
N VAL A 269 -6.07 -17.77 6.82
CA VAL A 269 -6.26 -16.89 5.65
C VAL A 269 -5.38 -17.35 4.49
N ASP A 270 -4.11 -17.68 4.77
CA ASP A 270 -3.18 -18.17 3.76
C ASP A 270 -3.66 -19.48 3.14
N GLN A 271 -4.13 -20.45 3.95
CA GLN A 271 -4.67 -21.73 3.45
C GLN A 271 -5.96 -21.54 2.65
N ILE A 272 -6.86 -20.63 3.08
CA ILE A 272 -8.07 -20.32 2.31
C ILE A 272 -7.67 -19.68 0.97
N ASN A 273 -6.75 -18.73 0.96
CA ASN A 273 -6.26 -18.11 -0.25
C ASN A 273 -5.60 -19.13 -1.20
N GLN A 274 -4.83 -20.06 -0.65
CA GLN A 274 -4.25 -21.17 -1.42
C GLN A 274 -5.33 -22.07 -2.03
N ALA A 275 -6.36 -22.41 -1.26
CA ALA A 275 -7.49 -23.22 -1.75
C ALA A 275 -8.26 -22.49 -2.86
N LEU A 276 -8.53 -21.18 -2.69
CA LEU A 276 -9.17 -20.35 -3.72
C LEU A 276 -8.32 -20.28 -5.00
N SER A 277 -7.00 -20.23 -4.86
CA SER A 277 -6.06 -20.22 -5.98
C SER A 277 -6.08 -21.55 -6.76
N VAL A 278 -6.05 -22.68 -6.05
CA VAL A 278 -6.16 -24.01 -6.68
C VAL A 278 -7.51 -24.15 -7.37
N MET A 279 -8.58 -23.69 -6.74
CA MET A 279 -9.92 -23.70 -7.33
C MET A 279 -10.00 -22.83 -8.59
N LEU A 280 -9.43 -21.62 -8.58
CA LEU A 280 -9.38 -20.74 -9.75
C LEU A 280 -8.64 -21.43 -10.91
N ILE A 281 -7.41 -21.90 -10.66
CA ILE A 281 -6.57 -22.51 -11.68
C ILE A 281 -7.24 -23.78 -12.22
N GLY A 282 -7.72 -24.67 -11.34
CA GLY A 282 -8.35 -25.92 -11.71
C GLY A 282 -9.66 -25.72 -12.50
N SER A 283 -10.53 -24.84 -12.03
CA SER A 283 -11.80 -24.55 -12.72
C SER A 283 -11.59 -23.84 -14.06
N THR A 284 -10.62 -22.91 -14.14
CA THR A 284 -10.25 -22.24 -15.40
C THR A 284 -9.71 -23.26 -16.41
N MET A 285 -8.81 -24.13 -15.98
CA MET A 285 -8.25 -25.17 -16.84
C MET A 285 -9.29 -26.19 -17.30
N ALA A 286 -10.12 -26.70 -16.38
CA ALA A 286 -11.18 -27.64 -16.70
C ALA A 286 -12.19 -27.03 -17.70
N LEU A 287 -12.65 -25.81 -17.45
CA LEU A 287 -13.61 -25.13 -18.31
C LEU A 287 -13.00 -24.78 -19.67
N SER A 288 -11.76 -24.28 -19.72
CA SER A 288 -11.11 -23.94 -20.98
C SER A 288 -10.83 -25.18 -21.85
N LEU A 289 -10.46 -26.33 -21.26
CA LEU A 289 -10.31 -27.59 -21.96
C LEU A 289 -11.65 -28.12 -22.48
N TRP A 290 -12.71 -28.02 -21.68
CA TRP A 290 -14.05 -28.39 -22.10
C TRP A 290 -14.55 -27.55 -23.27
N LEU A 291 -14.36 -26.22 -23.24
CA LEU A 291 -14.70 -25.33 -24.35
C LEU A 291 -13.86 -25.63 -25.61
N TRP A 292 -12.58 -25.94 -25.42
CA TRP A 292 -11.71 -26.35 -26.51
C TRP A 292 -12.12 -27.67 -27.14
N SER A 293 -12.47 -28.69 -26.35
CA SER A 293 -12.95 -29.98 -26.86
C SER A 293 -14.26 -29.87 -27.65
N ASN A 294 -15.07 -28.83 -27.36
CA ASN A 294 -16.28 -28.51 -28.12
C ASN A 294 -16.03 -27.55 -29.30
N GLY A 295 -14.79 -27.22 -29.63
CA GLY A 295 -14.42 -26.33 -30.73
C GLY A 295 -14.79 -24.87 -30.54
N GLN A 296 -15.12 -24.44 -29.30
CA GLN A 296 -15.55 -23.07 -29.02
C GLN A 296 -14.37 -22.11 -28.77
N VAL A 297 -13.20 -22.59 -28.44
CA VAL A 297 -11.99 -21.79 -28.22
C VAL A 297 -10.77 -22.50 -28.83
N GLY A 298 -9.74 -21.72 -29.18
CA GLY A 298 -8.43 -22.24 -29.64
C GLY A 298 -7.52 -22.69 -28.48
N ALA A 299 -6.45 -23.40 -28.79
CA ALA A 299 -5.44 -23.81 -27.83
C ALA A 299 -4.78 -22.61 -27.14
N GLY A 300 -4.61 -21.50 -27.85
CA GLY A 300 -4.09 -20.25 -27.33
C GLY A 300 -4.98 -19.63 -26.24
N ALA A 301 -6.29 -19.74 -26.37
CA ALA A 301 -7.22 -19.26 -25.32
C ALA A 301 -7.07 -20.09 -24.03
N VAL A 302 -6.85 -21.42 -24.13
CA VAL A 302 -6.58 -22.29 -22.97
C VAL A 302 -5.28 -21.86 -22.27
N ALA A 303 -4.21 -21.66 -23.06
CA ALA A 303 -2.92 -21.21 -22.54
C ALA A 303 -3.01 -19.83 -21.88
N ALA A 304 -3.65 -18.85 -22.52
CA ALA A 304 -3.83 -17.50 -22.00
C ALA A 304 -4.66 -17.49 -20.72
N ALA A 305 -5.82 -18.14 -20.68
CA ALA A 305 -6.69 -18.19 -19.51
C ALA A 305 -5.98 -18.84 -18.31
N SER A 306 -5.25 -19.94 -18.53
CA SER A 306 -4.49 -20.63 -17.48
C SER A 306 -3.36 -19.77 -16.94
N ALA A 307 -2.60 -19.09 -17.81
CA ALA A 307 -1.52 -18.19 -17.41
C ALA A 307 -2.05 -16.95 -16.65
N MET A 308 -3.19 -16.39 -17.07
CA MET A 308 -3.87 -15.31 -16.35
C MET A 308 -4.34 -15.74 -14.96
N GLY A 309 -4.86 -16.96 -14.81
CA GLY A 309 -5.23 -17.53 -13.51
C GLY A 309 -4.03 -17.66 -12.57
N LEU A 310 -2.89 -18.16 -13.06
CA LEU A 310 -1.64 -18.25 -12.30
C LEU A 310 -1.13 -16.86 -11.86
N ARG A 311 -1.17 -15.89 -12.75
CA ARG A 311 -0.74 -14.51 -12.43
C ARG A 311 -1.64 -13.88 -11.37
N LEU A 312 -2.95 -14.06 -11.48
CA LEU A 312 -3.91 -13.53 -10.52
C LEU A 312 -3.71 -14.12 -9.11
N ASN A 313 -3.32 -15.39 -9.02
CA ASN A 313 -2.93 -16.00 -7.74
C ASN A 313 -1.79 -15.22 -7.06
N GLY A 314 -0.72 -14.91 -7.79
CA GLY A 314 0.40 -14.11 -7.24
C GLY A 314 -0.03 -12.73 -6.78
N ILE A 315 -0.90 -12.06 -7.55
CA ILE A 315 -1.46 -10.75 -7.21
C ILE A 315 -2.33 -10.85 -5.94
N ALA A 316 -3.15 -11.89 -5.79
CA ALA A 316 -4.04 -12.08 -4.64
C ALA A 316 -3.28 -12.19 -3.31
N HIS A 317 -2.18 -12.94 -3.27
CA HIS A 317 -1.32 -13.04 -2.08
C HIS A 317 -0.74 -11.68 -1.67
N TRP A 318 -0.23 -10.94 -2.63
CA TRP A 318 0.36 -9.62 -2.40
C TRP A 318 -0.67 -8.60 -1.89
N ILE A 319 -1.84 -8.51 -2.54
CA ILE A 319 -2.91 -7.57 -2.15
C ILE A 319 -3.39 -7.78 -0.72
N MET A 320 -3.50 -9.00 -0.26
CA MET A 320 -3.95 -9.29 1.10
C MET A 320 -3.08 -8.58 2.14
N TRP A 321 -1.76 -8.61 1.97
CA TRP A 321 -0.82 -7.93 2.84
C TRP A 321 -0.90 -6.40 2.72
N GLU A 322 -1.04 -5.89 1.51
CA GLU A 322 -1.17 -4.46 1.26
C GLU A 322 -2.46 -3.88 1.86
N LEU A 323 -3.58 -4.60 1.76
CA LEU A 323 -4.83 -4.18 2.38
C LEU A 323 -4.75 -4.19 3.92
N ALA A 324 -4.12 -5.20 4.51
CA ALA A 324 -3.89 -5.23 5.96
C ALA A 324 -3.04 -4.02 6.41
N SER A 325 -1.93 -3.74 5.71
CA SER A 325 -1.08 -2.57 5.96
C SER A 325 -1.84 -1.25 5.75
N MET A 326 -2.71 -1.17 4.75
CA MET A 326 -3.54 0.01 4.50
C MET A 326 -4.43 0.36 5.70
N PHE A 327 -5.06 -0.63 6.34
CA PHE A 327 -5.88 -0.39 7.53
C PHE A 327 -5.03 0.08 8.73
N GLU A 328 -3.84 -0.48 8.92
CA GLU A 328 -2.88 -0.01 9.94
C GLU A 328 -2.48 1.45 9.69
N HIS A 329 -2.13 1.79 8.46
CA HIS A 329 -1.78 3.17 8.09
C HIS A 329 -2.96 4.14 8.26
N ILE A 330 -4.19 3.73 7.90
CA ILE A 330 -5.40 4.52 8.14
C ILE A 330 -5.60 4.78 9.63
N GLY A 331 -5.38 3.78 10.49
CA GLY A 331 -5.42 3.92 11.94
C GLY A 331 -4.39 4.95 12.44
N THR A 332 -3.15 4.86 11.95
CA THR A 332 -2.07 5.82 12.28
C THR A 332 -2.42 7.24 11.82
N VAL A 333 -3.02 7.39 10.63
CA VAL A 333 -3.49 8.71 10.15
C VAL A 333 -4.62 9.24 11.04
N ALA A 334 -5.60 8.40 11.39
CA ALA A 334 -6.72 8.80 12.25
C ALA A 334 -6.24 9.27 13.62
N ASP A 335 -5.27 8.59 14.24
CA ASP A 335 -4.63 9.01 15.48
C ASP A 335 -3.87 10.34 15.34
N GLY A 336 -3.18 10.54 14.23
CA GLY A 336 -2.47 11.79 13.91
C GLY A 336 -3.41 13.00 13.72
N ILE A 337 -4.58 12.78 13.08
CA ILE A 337 -5.59 13.82 12.89
C ILE A 337 -5.98 14.46 14.21
N GLY A 338 -6.11 13.69 15.29
CA GLY A 338 -6.48 14.19 16.62
C GLY A 338 -5.59 15.33 17.15
N ILE A 339 -4.33 15.37 16.74
CA ILE A 339 -3.37 16.44 17.10
C ILE A 339 -3.26 17.48 15.97
N LEU A 340 -3.12 17.03 14.72
CA LEU A 340 -2.83 17.89 13.58
C LEU A 340 -4.02 18.74 13.11
N SER A 341 -5.25 18.37 13.46
CA SER A 341 -6.46 19.13 13.13
C SER A 341 -6.88 20.15 14.21
N LYS A 342 -6.15 20.22 15.34
CA LYS A 342 -6.45 21.22 16.38
C LYS A 342 -6.22 22.62 15.82
N HIS A 343 -7.22 23.47 15.99
CA HIS A 343 -7.12 24.89 15.62
C HIS A 343 -6.18 25.63 16.56
N HIS A 344 -5.52 26.65 16.05
CA HIS A 344 -4.76 27.58 16.89
C HIS A 344 -5.73 28.33 17.79
N SER A 345 -5.54 28.28 19.11
CA SER A 345 -6.39 28.98 20.07
C SER A 345 -6.03 30.46 20.19
N VAL A 346 -4.82 30.82 19.82
CA VAL A 346 -4.34 32.21 19.76
C VAL A 346 -4.05 32.53 18.29
N VAL A 347 -4.80 33.46 17.75
CA VAL A 347 -4.67 33.97 16.36
C VAL A 347 -4.64 35.48 16.38
N ASP A 348 -3.84 36.06 15.48
CA ASP A 348 -3.82 37.51 15.31
C ASP A 348 -5.16 38.02 14.79
N ARG A 349 -5.55 39.23 15.20
CA ARG A 349 -6.71 39.87 14.63
C ARG A 349 -6.50 40.19 13.16
N PRO A 350 -7.56 40.17 12.32
CA PRO A 350 -7.42 40.46 10.89
C PRO A 350 -6.85 41.88 10.60
N ASP A 351 -6.98 42.79 11.54
CA ASP A 351 -6.52 44.18 11.51
C ASP A 351 -5.26 44.42 12.36
N ALA A 352 -4.59 43.37 12.82
CA ALA A 352 -3.38 43.48 13.62
C ALA A 352 -2.28 44.18 12.84
N THR A 353 -1.71 45.22 13.43
CA THR A 353 -0.54 45.96 12.86
C THR A 353 0.75 45.51 13.54
N THR A 354 1.86 45.63 12.82
CA THR A 354 3.18 45.32 13.38
C THR A 354 3.52 46.30 14.49
N LEU A 355 3.68 45.80 15.73
CA LEU A 355 4.15 46.60 16.84
C LEU A 355 5.64 46.95 16.65
N THR A 356 5.93 48.28 16.54
CA THR A 356 7.31 48.75 16.51
C THR A 356 7.74 49.08 17.93
N VAL A 357 8.73 48.33 18.45
CA VAL A 357 9.30 48.55 19.80
C VAL A 357 10.69 49.13 19.67
N PRO A 358 10.87 50.49 19.67
CA PRO A 358 12.15 51.11 19.35
C PRO A 358 13.24 50.86 20.40
N ARG A 359 12.88 50.63 21.66
CA ARG A 359 13.82 50.54 22.80
C ARG A 359 13.67 49.28 23.65
N GLY A 360 12.69 48.41 23.40
CA GLY A 360 12.51 47.17 24.14
C GLY A 360 12.17 47.38 25.65
N GLU A 361 11.75 48.56 26.05
CA GLU A 361 11.25 48.84 27.41
C GLU A 361 9.80 48.43 27.51
N VAL A 362 9.46 47.63 28.54
CA VAL A 362 8.10 47.23 28.88
C VAL A 362 7.69 47.93 30.17
#